data_637cbf11948cc3141c9c9687fd537d24
#
_entry.id   637cbf11948cc3141c9c9687fd537d24
#
_cell.length_a   1.000
_cell.length_b   1.000
_cell.length_c   1.000
_cell.angle_alpha   90.00
_cell.angle_beta   90.00
_cell.angle_gamma   90.00
#
_symmetry.space_group_name_H-M   'P 1'
#
loop_
_entity.id
_entity.type
_entity.pdbx_description
1 polymer ?
#
loop_
_entity_poly.entity_id
_entity_poly.type
_entity_poly.pdbx_seq_one_letter_code
_entity_poly.pdbx_strand_id
1 'polypeptide(L)'
;AQEKIKFFNREICVCAHLTQTRHAQKMCAEMEKDMKIGFIGLGNMAKAMIGGMLQKDMVKAGDILGSARTKATVEKMQKEYGICGMGSNAEAAKAADVLVLAVKPQFFPEVIEEIRGEIKEETLIISIAAGKTLQWIEEAFDRKIKLVRCMPNTPALVGEGCTGVCVNPYVSEEETEYSLKLMESFGKAYLVPERLMDAVGAVSGSSPAYVFMFIEAMADGAVAAGMPRTQAYEFAAQAVYGSAKLVLETGRHPGDLKDMVCSPGGTTIQGLRVLEEKGMRGAVMDALLACVEKSQKL
;
A
#
# COMPACT_ATOMS: atom_id res chain seq x y z
N ALA A 1 -13.29 -30.60 7.76
CA ALA A 1 -12.14 -29.69 7.95
C ALA A 1 -11.22 -29.66 6.71
N GLN A 2 -10.94 -30.81 6.07
CA GLN A 2 -10.10 -30.88 4.87
C GLN A 2 -10.75 -30.29 3.60
N GLU A 3 -12.07 -30.29 3.47
CA GLU A 3 -12.76 -29.67 2.32
C GLU A 3 -12.78 -28.14 2.38
N LYS A 4 -12.86 -27.54 3.58
CA LYS A 4 -12.77 -26.07 3.76
C LYS A 4 -11.37 -25.52 3.44
N ILE A 5 -10.31 -26.30 3.70
CA ILE A 5 -8.92 -25.93 3.33
C ILE A 5 -8.72 -26.00 1.82
N LYS A 6 -9.38 -26.94 1.10
CA LYS A 6 -9.32 -27.00 -0.36
C LYS A 6 -10.06 -25.84 -1.04
N PHE A 7 -11.13 -25.32 -0.42
CA PHE A 7 -11.86 -24.15 -0.95
C PHE A 7 -11.02 -22.87 -0.79
N PHE A 8 -10.38 -22.69 0.36
CA PHE A 8 -9.50 -21.54 0.62
C PHE A 8 -8.25 -21.51 -0.29
N ASN A 9 -7.65 -22.68 -0.56
CA ASN A 9 -6.54 -22.81 -1.50
C ASN A 9 -6.94 -22.63 -2.98
N ARG A 10 -8.21 -22.80 -3.35
CA ARG A 10 -8.69 -22.58 -4.72
C ARG A 10 -8.84 -21.08 -5.03
N GLU A 11 -9.29 -20.26 -4.09
CA GLU A 11 -9.38 -18.81 -4.28
C GLU A 11 -8.00 -18.14 -4.32
N ILE A 12 -7.02 -18.64 -3.58
CA ILE A 12 -5.62 -18.15 -3.63
C ILE A 12 -4.91 -18.61 -4.91
N CYS A 13 -5.26 -19.80 -5.45
CA CYS A 13 -4.65 -20.34 -6.65
C CYS A 13 -5.16 -19.69 -7.95
N VAL A 14 -6.33 -19.06 -7.96
CA VAL A 14 -6.85 -18.32 -9.12
C VAL A 14 -6.01 -17.08 -9.39
N CYS A 15 -5.53 -16.39 -8.36
CA CYS A 15 -4.64 -15.21 -8.54
C CYS A 15 -3.25 -15.56 -9.13
N ALA A 16 -2.76 -16.78 -8.92
CA ALA A 16 -1.45 -17.21 -9.46
C ALA A 16 -1.51 -17.68 -10.93
N HIS A 17 -2.70 -17.95 -11.49
CA HIS A 17 -2.86 -18.46 -12.85
C HIS A 17 -3.17 -17.38 -13.91
N LEU A 18 -3.64 -16.19 -13.49
CA LEU A 18 -4.01 -15.12 -14.41
C LEU A 18 -2.79 -14.41 -15.06
N THR A 19 -1.63 -14.44 -14.42
CA THR A 19 -0.41 -13.78 -14.93
C THR A 19 0.36 -14.56 -16.02
N GLN A 20 -0.09 -15.75 -16.42
CA GLN A 20 0.71 -16.64 -17.29
C GLN A 20 0.26 -16.70 -18.77
N THR A 21 -0.78 -16.02 -19.18
CA THR A 21 -1.14 -16.04 -20.61
C THR A 21 -0.44 -14.92 -21.37
N ARG A 22 0.33 -15.26 -22.41
CA ARG A 22 0.96 -14.31 -23.35
C ARG A 22 -0.05 -13.29 -23.95
N HIS A 23 -1.33 -13.63 -23.95
CA HIS A 23 -2.40 -12.78 -24.46
C HIS A 23 -2.72 -11.63 -23.48
N ALA A 24 -2.82 -11.89 -22.19
CA ALA A 24 -3.01 -10.88 -21.16
C ALA A 24 -1.81 -9.91 -21.07
N GLN A 25 -0.59 -10.44 -21.20
CA GLN A 25 0.62 -9.59 -21.27
C GLN A 25 0.66 -8.68 -22.51
N LYS A 26 0.18 -9.14 -23.65
CA LYS A 26 0.15 -8.35 -24.89
C LYS A 26 -0.97 -7.30 -24.87
N MET A 27 -2.15 -7.63 -24.36
CA MET A 27 -3.25 -6.67 -24.18
C MET A 27 -2.91 -5.61 -23.14
N CYS A 28 -2.31 -5.97 -22.01
CA CYS A 28 -1.80 -5.01 -21.04
C CYS A 28 -0.79 -4.03 -21.66
N ALA A 29 0.15 -4.53 -22.46
CA ALA A 29 1.16 -3.69 -23.14
C ALA A 29 0.56 -2.77 -24.21
N GLU A 30 -0.57 -3.13 -24.81
CA GLU A 30 -1.31 -2.28 -25.78
C GLU A 30 -2.18 -1.22 -25.06
N MET A 31 -2.72 -1.51 -23.88
CA MET A 31 -3.40 -0.53 -23.02
C MET A 31 -2.44 0.51 -22.40
N GLU A 32 -1.19 0.13 -22.17
CA GLU A 32 -0.17 0.96 -21.50
C GLU A 32 0.33 2.14 -22.37
N LYS A 33 0.05 2.18 -23.69
CA LYS A 33 0.85 3.01 -24.59
C LYS A 33 0.57 4.50 -24.57
N ASP A 34 -0.60 4.99 -24.11
CA ASP A 34 -0.91 6.42 -24.10
C ASP A 34 -1.91 6.83 -22.98
N MET A 35 -2.05 6.02 -21.90
CA MET A 35 -2.98 6.35 -20.82
C MET A 35 -2.45 7.46 -19.93
N LYS A 36 -3.28 8.46 -19.65
CA LYS A 36 -2.98 9.55 -18.73
C LYS A 36 -3.42 9.20 -17.31
N ILE A 37 -2.48 9.24 -16.38
CA ILE A 37 -2.74 9.00 -14.96
C ILE A 37 -2.83 10.34 -14.22
N GLY A 38 -4.03 10.69 -13.77
CA GLY A 38 -4.29 11.89 -12.99
C GLY A 38 -4.14 11.64 -11.50
N PHE A 39 -3.48 12.52 -10.78
CA PHE A 39 -3.40 12.53 -9.32
C PHE A 39 -4.09 13.77 -8.76
N ILE A 40 -5.10 13.56 -7.94
CA ILE A 40 -5.69 14.61 -7.11
C ILE A 40 -5.10 14.50 -5.71
N GLY A 41 -4.24 15.45 -5.37
CA GLY A 41 -3.39 15.41 -4.19
C GLY A 41 -1.99 14.87 -4.49
N LEU A 42 -0.98 15.68 -4.18
CA LEU A 42 0.43 15.41 -4.44
C LEU A 42 1.22 15.31 -3.12
N GLY A 43 0.66 14.56 -2.15
CA GLY A 43 1.28 14.29 -0.86
C GLY A 43 2.35 13.18 -0.92
N ASN A 44 2.83 12.74 0.25
CA ASN A 44 3.91 11.74 0.34
C ASN A 44 3.56 10.42 -0.36
N MET A 45 2.31 9.95 -0.24
CA MET A 45 1.91 8.71 -0.91
C MET A 45 1.87 8.86 -2.43
N ALA A 46 1.31 9.97 -2.95
CA ALA A 46 1.34 10.25 -4.38
C ALA A 46 2.78 10.33 -4.92
N LYS A 47 3.72 10.92 -4.14
CA LYS A 47 5.15 10.92 -4.48
C LYS A 47 5.74 9.53 -4.57
N ALA A 48 5.46 8.65 -3.61
CA ALA A 48 5.93 7.27 -3.63
C ALA A 48 5.40 6.52 -4.85
N MET A 49 4.10 6.67 -5.16
CA MET A 49 3.46 6.06 -6.33
C MET A 49 4.08 6.57 -7.63
N ILE A 50 4.16 7.88 -7.81
CA ILE A 50 4.73 8.52 -9.01
C ILE A 50 6.20 8.10 -9.18
N GLY A 51 7.00 8.19 -8.12
CA GLY A 51 8.40 7.78 -8.14
C GLY A 51 8.59 6.32 -8.52
N GLY A 52 7.80 5.42 -7.94
CA GLY A 52 7.83 3.98 -8.24
C GLY A 52 7.43 3.68 -9.69
N MET A 53 6.35 4.30 -10.19
CA MET A 53 5.91 4.12 -11.58
C MET A 53 6.96 4.61 -12.59
N LEU A 54 7.58 5.76 -12.34
CA LEU A 54 8.64 6.30 -13.20
C LEU A 54 9.92 5.45 -13.14
N GLN A 55 10.32 5.00 -11.97
CA GLN A 55 11.50 4.15 -11.79
C GLN A 55 11.39 2.81 -12.50
N LYS A 56 10.17 2.29 -12.66
CA LYS A 56 9.89 1.03 -13.35
C LYS A 56 9.45 1.20 -14.81
N ASP A 57 9.56 2.41 -15.34
CA ASP A 57 9.19 2.76 -16.72
C ASP A 57 7.75 2.36 -17.09
N MET A 58 6.83 2.36 -16.10
CA MET A 58 5.43 2.00 -16.33
C MET A 58 4.63 3.09 -17.03
N VAL A 59 5.04 4.35 -16.86
CA VAL A 59 4.40 5.53 -17.43
C VAL A 59 5.45 6.59 -17.70
N LYS A 60 5.24 7.40 -18.75
CA LYS A 60 6.11 8.56 -19.01
C LYS A 60 5.70 9.71 -18.09
N ALA A 61 6.67 10.50 -17.63
CA ALA A 61 6.41 11.65 -16.77
C ALA A 61 5.38 12.63 -17.37
N GLY A 62 5.40 12.83 -18.69
CA GLY A 62 4.47 13.69 -19.42
C GLY A 62 3.02 13.18 -19.46
N ASP A 63 2.78 11.91 -19.16
CA ASP A 63 1.46 11.29 -19.11
C ASP A 63 0.90 11.24 -17.66
N ILE A 64 1.67 11.71 -16.67
CA ILE A 64 1.22 11.90 -15.29
C ILE A 64 0.73 13.33 -15.12
N LEU A 65 -0.54 13.48 -14.76
CA LEU A 65 -1.21 14.75 -14.48
C LEU A 65 -1.34 14.94 -12.98
N GLY A 66 -1.00 16.11 -12.45
CA GLY A 66 -1.05 16.32 -11.02
C GLY A 66 -1.74 17.61 -10.62
N SER A 67 -2.71 17.56 -9.71
CA SER A 67 -3.32 18.72 -9.06
C SER A 67 -3.10 18.68 -7.55
N ALA A 68 -3.01 19.85 -6.93
CA ALA A 68 -2.90 20.00 -5.49
C ALA A 68 -3.47 21.35 -5.05
N ARG A 69 -3.82 21.44 -3.77
CA ARG A 69 -4.39 22.66 -3.17
C ARG A 69 -3.49 23.91 -3.33
N THR A 70 -2.18 23.73 -3.40
CA THR A 70 -1.24 24.85 -3.54
C THR A 70 -0.40 24.70 -4.79
N LYS A 71 -0.26 25.79 -5.53
CA LYS A 71 0.57 25.89 -6.75
C LYS A 71 2.02 25.47 -6.48
N ALA A 72 2.58 25.87 -5.33
CA ALA A 72 3.94 25.50 -4.94
C ALA A 72 4.16 23.98 -4.84
N THR A 73 3.14 23.21 -4.41
CA THR A 73 3.21 21.75 -4.40
C THR A 73 3.25 21.18 -5.82
N VAL A 74 2.43 21.72 -6.72
CA VAL A 74 2.41 21.29 -8.13
C VAL A 74 3.76 21.59 -8.79
N GLU A 75 4.26 22.82 -8.66
CA GLU A 75 5.56 23.24 -9.22
C GLU A 75 6.73 22.40 -8.69
N LYS A 76 6.70 22.05 -7.39
CA LYS A 76 7.70 21.16 -6.81
C LYS A 76 7.68 19.79 -7.46
N MET A 77 6.50 19.20 -7.66
CA MET A 77 6.35 17.88 -8.28
C MET A 77 6.73 17.89 -9.75
N GLN A 78 6.38 18.96 -10.49
CA GLN A 78 6.84 19.16 -11.87
C GLN A 78 8.35 19.19 -11.98
N LYS A 79 9.00 19.92 -11.07
CA LYS A 79 10.47 20.04 -11.05
C LYS A 79 11.15 18.72 -10.65
N GLU A 80 10.59 18.00 -9.70
CA GLU A 80 11.18 16.78 -9.13
C GLU A 80 10.99 15.56 -10.03
N TYR A 81 9.80 15.43 -10.66
CA TYR A 81 9.40 14.22 -11.42
C TYR A 81 9.09 14.48 -12.89
N GLY A 82 9.05 15.71 -13.35
CA GLY A 82 8.73 16.05 -14.74
C GLY A 82 7.27 15.86 -15.15
N ILE A 83 6.34 15.74 -14.17
CA ILE A 83 4.92 15.54 -14.43
C ILE A 83 4.25 16.79 -15.00
N CYS A 84 3.06 16.64 -15.58
CA CYS A 84 2.22 17.74 -16.03
C CYS A 84 1.40 18.29 -14.87
N GLY A 85 1.67 19.52 -14.43
CA GLY A 85 0.86 20.21 -13.41
C GLY A 85 -0.44 20.72 -14.01
N MET A 86 -1.56 20.46 -13.31
CA MET A 86 -2.90 20.91 -13.69
C MET A 86 -3.34 22.08 -12.83
N GLY A 87 -4.15 22.97 -13.41
CA GLY A 87 -4.63 24.19 -12.74
C GLY A 87 -5.74 23.91 -11.71
N SER A 88 -6.49 22.83 -11.86
CA SER A 88 -7.57 22.41 -10.97
C SER A 88 -7.71 20.88 -10.92
N ASN A 89 -8.47 20.37 -9.92
CA ASN A 89 -8.84 18.96 -9.86
C ASN A 89 -9.73 18.56 -11.03
N ALA A 90 -10.63 19.45 -11.44
CA ALA A 90 -11.52 19.25 -12.59
C ALA A 90 -10.75 19.04 -13.89
N GLU A 91 -9.72 19.85 -14.16
CA GLU A 91 -8.86 19.67 -15.34
C GLU A 91 -8.11 18.33 -15.31
N ALA A 92 -7.58 17.93 -14.15
CA ALA A 92 -6.91 16.65 -13.98
C ALA A 92 -7.89 15.48 -14.20
N ALA A 93 -9.08 15.55 -13.63
CA ALA A 93 -10.13 14.54 -13.75
C ALA A 93 -10.61 14.37 -15.20
N LYS A 94 -10.84 15.48 -15.92
CA LYS A 94 -11.29 15.47 -17.31
C LYS A 94 -10.28 14.85 -18.26
N ALA A 95 -8.98 15.07 -18.02
CA ALA A 95 -7.92 14.60 -18.90
C ALA A 95 -7.49 13.15 -18.59
N ALA A 96 -7.69 12.66 -17.38
CA ALA A 96 -7.22 11.36 -16.93
C ALA A 96 -8.03 10.18 -17.50
N ASP A 97 -7.34 9.08 -17.78
CA ASP A 97 -7.93 7.77 -18.06
C ASP A 97 -7.94 6.92 -16.78
N VAL A 98 -6.92 7.09 -15.94
CA VAL A 98 -6.86 6.58 -14.56
C VAL A 98 -6.74 7.76 -13.60
N LEU A 99 -7.62 7.85 -12.61
CA LEU A 99 -7.67 8.96 -11.68
C LEU A 99 -7.40 8.49 -10.25
N VAL A 100 -6.26 8.88 -9.69
CA VAL A 100 -5.86 8.55 -8.31
C VAL A 100 -6.32 9.65 -7.36
N LEU A 101 -7.20 9.32 -6.44
CA LEU A 101 -7.66 10.19 -5.34
C LEU A 101 -6.70 10.03 -4.15
N ALA A 102 -5.72 10.92 -4.06
CA ALA A 102 -4.63 10.89 -3.08
C ALA A 102 -4.70 12.02 -2.03
N VAL A 103 -5.88 12.57 -1.83
CA VAL A 103 -6.16 13.53 -0.77
C VAL A 103 -6.53 12.82 0.54
N LYS A 104 -6.47 13.54 1.68
CA LYS A 104 -6.91 12.97 2.96
C LYS A 104 -8.41 12.75 2.98
N PRO A 105 -8.92 11.74 3.72
CA PRO A 105 -10.33 11.34 3.71
C PRO A 105 -11.33 12.47 3.98
N GLN A 106 -10.98 13.44 4.82
CA GLN A 106 -11.85 14.58 5.14
C GLN A 106 -12.11 15.53 3.95
N PHE A 107 -11.27 15.50 2.91
CA PHE A 107 -11.43 16.33 1.72
C PHE A 107 -12.17 15.61 0.58
N PHE A 108 -12.50 14.33 0.74
CA PHE A 108 -13.17 13.56 -0.31
C PHE A 108 -14.53 14.14 -0.73
N PRO A 109 -15.42 14.59 0.18
CA PRO A 109 -16.71 15.16 -0.24
C PRO A 109 -16.54 16.35 -1.16
N GLU A 110 -15.68 17.30 -0.81
CA GLU A 110 -15.40 18.51 -1.58
C GLU A 110 -14.79 18.17 -2.95
N VAL A 111 -13.78 17.30 -2.96
CA VAL A 111 -13.07 16.89 -4.18
C VAL A 111 -14.01 16.13 -5.12
N ILE A 112 -14.82 15.20 -4.61
CA ILE A 112 -15.77 14.44 -5.43
C ILE A 112 -16.82 15.36 -6.04
N GLU A 113 -17.35 16.32 -5.29
CA GLU A 113 -18.30 17.31 -5.81
C GLU A 113 -17.70 18.14 -6.96
N GLU A 114 -16.40 18.52 -6.84
CA GLU A 114 -15.69 19.27 -7.88
C GLU A 114 -15.50 18.46 -9.17
N ILE A 115 -15.26 17.14 -9.06
CA ILE A 115 -14.84 16.33 -10.22
C ILE A 115 -15.91 15.43 -10.79
N ARG A 116 -17.01 15.14 -10.09
CA ARG A 116 -18.00 14.11 -10.50
C ARG A 116 -18.63 14.38 -11.86
N GLY A 117 -18.74 15.64 -12.27
CA GLY A 117 -19.24 16.03 -13.59
C GLY A 117 -18.20 16.04 -14.71
N GLU A 118 -16.91 15.97 -14.36
CA GLU A 118 -15.80 16.13 -15.30
C GLU A 118 -15.15 14.81 -15.72
N ILE A 119 -15.27 13.75 -14.89
CA ILE A 119 -14.66 12.45 -15.20
C ILE A 119 -15.36 11.77 -16.38
N LYS A 120 -14.60 11.14 -17.26
CA LYS A 120 -15.10 10.34 -18.38
C LYS A 120 -15.86 9.11 -17.84
N GLU A 121 -16.75 8.53 -18.64
CA GLU A 121 -17.50 7.34 -18.29
C GLU A 121 -16.58 6.14 -18.01
N GLU A 122 -15.52 6.00 -18.80
CA GLU A 122 -14.56 4.91 -18.72
C GLU A 122 -13.40 5.15 -17.76
N THR A 123 -13.33 6.28 -17.07
CA THR A 123 -12.23 6.57 -16.14
C THR A 123 -12.17 5.55 -15.01
N LEU A 124 -11.03 4.92 -14.84
CA LEU A 124 -10.73 4.05 -13.70
C LEU A 124 -10.32 4.91 -12.50
N ILE A 125 -11.13 4.90 -11.44
CA ILE A 125 -10.86 5.68 -10.23
C ILE A 125 -10.13 4.78 -9.22
N ILE A 126 -8.98 5.26 -8.72
CA ILE A 126 -8.22 4.59 -7.66
C ILE A 126 -8.25 5.48 -6.41
N SER A 127 -8.84 4.99 -5.34
CA SER A 127 -8.85 5.66 -4.04
C SER A 127 -7.79 5.06 -3.12
N ILE A 128 -7.00 5.92 -2.48
CA ILE A 128 -6.06 5.52 -1.42
C ILE A 128 -6.46 6.06 -0.04
N ALA A 129 -7.73 6.40 0.14
CA ALA A 129 -8.25 6.96 1.39
C ALA A 129 -8.53 5.88 2.43
N ALA A 130 -7.97 6.04 3.62
CA ALA A 130 -8.34 5.23 4.77
C ALA A 130 -9.79 5.52 5.22
N GLY A 131 -10.52 4.49 5.66
CA GLY A 131 -11.87 4.63 6.22
C GLY A 131 -12.99 4.91 5.21
N LYS A 132 -12.69 5.07 3.89
CA LYS A 132 -13.71 5.27 2.86
C LYS A 132 -13.95 3.96 2.10
N THR A 133 -15.18 3.42 2.22
CA THR A 133 -15.59 2.18 1.56
C THR A 133 -15.87 2.40 0.08
N LEU A 134 -15.87 1.32 -0.72
CA LEU A 134 -16.32 1.35 -2.12
C LEU A 134 -17.73 1.94 -2.21
N GLN A 135 -18.66 1.44 -1.39
CA GLN A 135 -20.02 1.93 -1.35
C GLN A 135 -20.09 3.43 -1.03
N TRP A 136 -19.38 3.91 -0.01
CA TRP A 136 -19.39 5.33 0.36
C TRP A 136 -18.91 6.22 -0.79
N ILE A 137 -17.86 5.80 -1.50
CA ILE A 137 -17.31 6.57 -2.64
C ILE A 137 -18.28 6.55 -3.81
N GLU A 138 -18.89 5.40 -4.16
CA GLU A 138 -19.89 5.30 -5.22
C GLU A 138 -21.10 6.20 -4.94
N GLU A 139 -21.62 6.18 -3.71
CA GLU A 139 -22.73 7.05 -3.29
C GLU A 139 -22.35 8.54 -3.41
N ALA A 140 -21.11 8.91 -3.05
CA ALA A 140 -20.65 10.29 -3.17
C ALA A 140 -20.54 10.76 -4.63
N PHE A 141 -20.20 9.88 -5.57
CA PHE A 141 -20.20 10.19 -7.00
C PHE A 141 -21.59 10.26 -7.62
N ASP A 142 -22.61 9.71 -6.95
CA ASP A 142 -24.01 9.67 -7.40
C ASP A 142 -24.18 9.08 -8.82
N ARG A 143 -23.28 8.16 -9.21
CA ARG A 143 -23.33 7.42 -10.49
C ARG A 143 -22.47 6.16 -10.42
N LYS A 144 -22.69 5.26 -11.37
CA LYS A 144 -21.83 4.09 -11.56
C LYS A 144 -20.43 4.55 -12.01
N ILE A 145 -19.41 4.06 -11.32
CA ILE A 145 -18.00 4.35 -11.61
C ILE A 145 -17.18 3.05 -11.52
N LYS A 146 -16.10 2.96 -12.26
CA LYS A 146 -15.09 1.92 -12.08
C LYS A 146 -14.20 2.34 -10.92
N LEU A 147 -14.25 1.60 -9.81
CA LEU A 147 -13.60 2.01 -8.55
C LEU A 147 -12.72 0.92 -7.98
N VAL A 148 -11.47 1.27 -7.76
CA VAL A 148 -10.44 0.50 -7.06
C VAL A 148 -10.14 1.20 -5.74
N ARG A 149 -10.24 0.47 -4.62
CA ARG A 149 -9.83 0.94 -3.32
C ARG A 149 -8.50 0.30 -2.94
N CYS A 150 -7.50 1.13 -2.65
CA CYS A 150 -6.16 0.71 -2.28
C CYS A 150 -5.80 1.19 -0.88
N MET A 151 -5.02 0.39 -0.16
CA MET A 151 -4.45 0.74 1.14
C MET A 151 -2.94 0.56 1.09
N PRO A 152 -2.19 1.51 0.49
CA PRO A 152 -0.73 1.52 0.50
C PRO A 152 -0.19 1.94 1.88
N ASN A 153 1.12 1.79 2.07
CA ASN A 153 1.79 2.17 3.31
C ASN A 153 3.09 2.96 3.08
N THR A 154 3.61 3.56 4.15
CA THR A 154 4.77 4.47 4.08
C THR A 154 6.07 3.85 3.50
N PRO A 155 6.40 2.55 3.70
CA PRO A 155 7.58 1.95 3.06
C PRO A 155 7.58 1.99 1.53
N ALA A 156 6.47 2.32 0.89
CA ALA A 156 6.40 2.64 -0.54
C ALA A 156 7.41 3.72 -0.97
N LEU A 157 7.79 4.64 -0.07
CA LEU A 157 8.81 5.68 -0.34
C LEU A 157 10.19 5.13 -0.69
N VAL A 158 10.46 3.88 -0.32
CA VAL A 158 11.72 3.17 -0.61
C VAL A 158 11.50 1.93 -1.48
N GLY A 159 10.33 1.81 -2.13
CA GLY A 159 10.01 0.70 -3.01
C GLY A 159 9.59 -0.60 -2.29
N GLU A 160 9.41 -0.55 -0.98
CA GLU A 160 9.06 -1.71 -0.12
C GLU A 160 7.67 -1.57 0.49
N GLY A 161 6.74 -1.00 -0.29
CA GLY A 161 5.34 -0.87 0.10
C GLY A 161 4.62 -2.21 0.18
N CYS A 162 3.51 -2.22 0.93
CA CYS A 162 2.56 -3.33 0.95
C CYS A 162 1.16 -2.75 0.78
N THR A 163 0.49 -3.06 -0.33
CA THR A 163 -0.78 -2.47 -0.69
C THR A 163 -1.88 -3.52 -0.75
N GLY A 164 -2.93 -3.38 0.04
CA GLY A 164 -4.18 -4.11 -0.19
C GLY A 164 -5.00 -3.42 -1.26
N VAL A 165 -5.61 -4.19 -2.15
CA VAL A 165 -6.44 -3.73 -3.27
C VAL A 165 -7.78 -4.44 -3.23
N CYS A 166 -8.87 -3.72 -3.38
CA CYS A 166 -10.19 -4.29 -3.68
C CYS A 166 -10.89 -3.45 -4.75
N VAL A 167 -11.80 -4.07 -5.47
CA VAL A 167 -12.48 -3.48 -6.63
C VAL A 167 -13.98 -3.61 -6.49
N ASN A 168 -14.73 -2.70 -7.12
CA ASN A 168 -16.17 -2.83 -7.25
C ASN A 168 -16.55 -3.67 -8.51
N PRO A 169 -17.83 -4.08 -8.67
CA PRO A 169 -18.24 -4.95 -9.77
C PRO A 169 -18.15 -4.34 -11.18
N TYR A 170 -17.84 -3.06 -11.29
CA TYR A 170 -17.72 -2.38 -12.59
C TYR A 170 -16.29 -2.36 -13.15
N VAL A 171 -15.31 -2.78 -12.36
CA VAL A 171 -13.90 -2.92 -12.77
C VAL A 171 -13.70 -4.28 -13.42
N SER A 172 -13.15 -4.31 -14.62
CA SER A 172 -12.84 -5.56 -15.34
C SER A 172 -11.66 -6.32 -14.72
N GLU A 173 -11.44 -7.56 -15.15
CA GLU A 173 -10.27 -8.35 -14.73
C GLU A 173 -8.97 -7.68 -15.19
N GLU A 174 -8.93 -7.15 -16.42
CA GLU A 174 -7.78 -6.46 -16.99
C GLU A 174 -7.46 -5.16 -16.22
N GLU A 175 -8.48 -4.38 -15.87
CA GLU A 175 -8.33 -3.16 -15.06
C GLU A 175 -7.87 -3.49 -13.63
N THR A 176 -8.30 -4.63 -13.09
CA THR A 176 -7.83 -5.13 -11.79
C THR A 176 -6.36 -5.50 -11.86
N GLU A 177 -5.93 -6.26 -12.87
CA GLU A 177 -4.52 -6.60 -13.09
C GLU A 177 -3.65 -5.36 -13.31
N TYR A 178 -4.13 -4.40 -14.09
CA TYR A 178 -3.46 -3.13 -14.30
C TYR A 178 -3.28 -2.36 -12.98
N SER A 179 -4.33 -2.29 -12.17
CA SER A 179 -4.29 -1.63 -10.85
C SER A 179 -3.28 -2.30 -9.92
N LEU A 180 -3.23 -3.63 -9.90
CA LEU A 180 -2.23 -4.38 -9.12
C LEU A 180 -0.81 -4.05 -9.59
N LYS A 181 -0.54 -4.04 -10.89
CA LYS A 181 0.77 -3.68 -11.44
C LYS A 181 1.17 -2.24 -11.09
N LEU A 182 0.22 -1.28 -11.15
CA LEU A 182 0.49 0.08 -10.69
C LEU A 182 0.94 0.10 -9.23
N MET A 183 0.26 -0.64 -8.34
CA MET A 183 0.63 -0.72 -6.93
C MET A 183 1.94 -1.47 -6.72
N GLU A 184 2.25 -2.47 -7.54
CA GLU A 184 3.51 -3.23 -7.50
C GLU A 184 4.72 -2.41 -7.93
N SER A 185 4.52 -1.24 -8.53
CA SER A 185 5.62 -0.35 -8.92
C SER A 185 6.40 0.20 -7.72
N PHE A 186 5.80 0.23 -6.53
CA PHE A 186 6.43 0.74 -5.30
C PHE A 186 6.37 -0.25 -4.12
N GLY A 187 6.22 -1.56 -4.40
CA GLY A 187 6.23 -2.60 -3.37
C GLY A 187 5.54 -3.88 -3.81
N LYS A 188 4.73 -4.46 -2.93
CA LYS A 188 3.87 -5.62 -3.20
C LYS A 188 2.40 -5.20 -3.14
N ALA A 189 1.57 -5.81 -3.99
CA ALA A 189 0.13 -5.59 -4.00
C ALA A 189 -0.62 -6.92 -3.91
N TYR A 190 -1.73 -6.91 -3.17
CA TYR A 190 -2.56 -8.10 -2.96
C TYR A 190 -4.02 -7.75 -3.14
N LEU A 191 -4.71 -8.49 -4.02
CA LEU A 191 -6.17 -8.40 -4.13
C LEU A 191 -6.79 -9.06 -2.88
N VAL A 192 -7.65 -8.32 -2.19
CA VAL A 192 -8.31 -8.78 -0.96
C VAL A 192 -9.80 -8.41 -0.98
N PRO A 193 -10.68 -9.18 -0.35
CA PRO A 193 -12.06 -8.77 -0.14
C PRO A 193 -12.13 -7.47 0.68
N GLU A 194 -13.04 -6.56 0.35
CA GLU A 194 -13.15 -5.26 1.02
C GLU A 194 -13.29 -5.37 2.55
N ARG A 195 -13.99 -6.39 3.06
CA ARG A 195 -14.13 -6.66 4.50
C ARG A 195 -12.82 -6.84 5.26
N LEU A 196 -11.71 -7.07 4.57
CA LEU A 196 -10.37 -7.22 5.15
C LEU A 196 -9.55 -5.92 5.10
N MET A 197 -10.04 -4.85 4.47
CA MET A 197 -9.26 -3.62 4.27
C MET A 197 -8.89 -2.92 5.58
N ASP A 198 -9.74 -3.01 6.62
CA ASP A 198 -9.38 -2.46 7.94
C ASP A 198 -8.25 -3.26 8.60
N ALA A 199 -8.27 -4.59 8.48
CA ALA A 199 -7.18 -5.44 8.94
C ALA A 199 -5.88 -5.19 8.15
N VAL A 200 -5.98 -5.02 6.83
CA VAL A 200 -4.85 -4.61 5.98
C VAL A 200 -4.29 -3.27 6.45
N GLY A 201 -5.16 -2.28 6.69
CA GLY A 201 -4.75 -0.97 7.21
C GLY A 201 -4.03 -1.05 8.55
N ALA A 202 -4.49 -1.89 9.46
CA ALA A 202 -3.84 -2.13 10.75
C ALA A 202 -2.47 -2.82 10.59
N VAL A 203 -2.42 -3.91 9.77
CA VAL A 203 -1.20 -4.73 9.60
C VAL A 203 -0.15 -4.03 8.75
N SER A 204 -0.51 -3.37 7.65
CA SER A 204 0.46 -2.75 6.74
C SER A 204 0.55 -1.23 6.89
N GLY A 205 -0.57 -0.55 7.14
CA GLY A 205 -0.63 0.91 7.21
C GLY A 205 -0.14 1.47 8.55
N SER A 206 -0.55 0.86 9.67
CA SER A 206 -0.23 1.35 11.02
C SER A 206 1.05 0.74 11.60
N SER A 207 1.32 -0.54 11.33
CA SER A 207 2.44 -1.27 11.94
C SER A 207 3.84 -0.73 11.62
N PRO A 208 4.11 0.01 10.53
CA PRO A 208 5.41 0.65 10.38
C PRO A 208 5.83 1.49 11.59
N ALA A 209 4.87 2.17 12.24
CA ALA A 209 5.14 2.92 13.47
C ALA A 209 5.58 2.01 14.63
N TYR A 210 5.00 0.80 14.75
CA TYR A 210 5.39 -0.17 15.78
C TYR A 210 6.79 -0.73 15.51
N VAL A 211 7.10 -0.97 14.24
CA VAL A 211 8.44 -1.43 13.80
C VAL A 211 9.48 -0.36 14.10
N PHE A 212 9.20 0.92 13.84
CA PHE A 212 10.13 2.00 14.19
C PHE A 212 10.37 2.08 15.70
N MET A 213 9.30 1.97 16.51
CA MET A 213 9.43 1.92 17.98
C MET A 213 10.24 0.69 18.44
N PHE A 214 10.06 -0.47 17.81
CA PHE A 214 10.83 -1.68 18.10
C PHE A 214 12.31 -1.51 17.75
N ILE A 215 12.64 -0.94 16.58
CA ILE A 215 14.01 -0.62 16.17
C ILE A 215 14.65 0.36 17.16
N GLU A 216 13.92 1.39 17.59
CA GLU A 216 14.39 2.37 18.57
C GLU A 216 14.71 1.71 19.92
N ALA A 217 13.80 0.86 20.42
CA ALA A 217 14.01 0.12 21.67
C ALA A 217 15.21 -0.84 21.60
N MET A 218 15.41 -1.53 20.47
CA MET A 218 16.59 -2.36 20.25
C MET A 218 17.88 -1.53 20.28
N ALA A 219 17.87 -0.36 19.62
CA ALA A 219 19.00 0.55 19.59
C ALA A 219 19.31 1.11 20.98
N ASP A 220 18.29 1.43 21.80
CA ASP A 220 18.46 1.88 23.18
C ASP A 220 19.12 0.81 24.05
N GLY A 221 18.68 -0.45 23.92
CA GLY A 221 19.31 -1.58 24.58
C GLY A 221 20.77 -1.77 24.18
N ALA A 222 21.09 -1.62 22.90
CA ALA A 222 22.45 -1.72 22.39
C ALA A 222 23.34 -0.58 22.93
N VAL A 223 22.81 0.64 23.01
CA VAL A 223 23.54 1.79 23.61
C VAL A 223 23.78 1.56 25.10
N ALA A 224 22.80 1.04 25.84
CA ALA A 224 22.98 0.67 27.24
C ALA A 224 24.09 -0.39 27.45
N ALA A 225 24.33 -1.22 26.42
CA ALA A 225 25.42 -2.19 26.36
C ALA A 225 26.76 -1.63 25.83
N GLY A 226 26.83 -0.29 25.55
CA GLY A 226 28.05 0.40 25.13
C GLY A 226 28.21 0.60 23.62
N MET A 227 27.22 0.26 22.79
CA MET A 227 27.30 0.49 21.34
C MET A 227 27.06 1.98 21.01
N PRO A 228 27.83 2.58 20.09
CA PRO A 228 27.55 3.94 19.62
C PRO A 228 26.15 4.06 18.98
N ARG A 229 25.43 5.14 19.25
CA ARG A 229 24.03 5.34 18.82
C ARG A 229 23.79 5.10 17.32
N THR A 230 24.63 5.67 16.46
CA THR A 230 24.47 5.52 15.00
C THR A 230 24.55 4.08 14.57
N GLN A 231 25.55 3.34 15.07
CA GLN A 231 25.67 1.92 14.78
C GLN A 231 24.51 1.11 15.34
N ALA A 232 24.01 1.46 16.53
CA ALA A 232 22.89 0.77 17.16
C ALA A 232 21.63 0.81 16.27
N TYR A 233 21.31 1.95 15.64
CA TYR A 233 20.21 2.05 14.69
C TYR A 233 20.42 1.22 13.42
N GLU A 234 21.63 1.24 12.85
CA GLU A 234 21.97 0.46 11.66
C GLU A 234 21.81 -1.05 11.91
N PHE A 235 22.39 -1.56 13.01
CA PHE A 235 22.28 -2.97 13.39
C PHE A 235 20.82 -3.37 13.67
N ALA A 236 20.06 -2.57 14.41
CA ALA A 236 18.68 -2.87 14.74
C ALA A 236 17.79 -2.89 13.49
N ALA A 237 17.92 -1.87 12.62
CA ALA A 237 17.14 -1.80 11.37
C ALA A 237 17.47 -2.96 10.44
N GLN A 238 18.77 -3.29 10.25
CA GLN A 238 19.19 -4.40 9.40
C GLN A 238 18.72 -5.75 9.93
N ALA A 239 18.73 -5.97 11.25
CA ALA A 239 18.24 -7.20 11.86
C ALA A 239 16.73 -7.39 11.60
N VAL A 240 15.94 -6.34 11.75
CA VAL A 240 14.49 -6.37 11.46
C VAL A 240 14.22 -6.63 9.99
N TYR A 241 14.90 -5.89 9.10
CA TYR A 241 14.76 -6.05 7.65
C TYR A 241 15.11 -7.47 7.20
N GLY A 242 16.26 -7.99 7.64
CA GLY A 242 16.73 -9.34 7.29
C GLY A 242 15.78 -10.43 7.79
N SER A 243 15.23 -10.27 8.99
CA SER A 243 14.27 -11.21 9.57
C SER A 243 12.95 -11.24 8.79
N ALA A 244 12.40 -10.07 8.43
CA ALA A 244 11.21 -9.96 7.62
C ALA A 244 11.42 -10.56 6.22
N LYS A 245 12.55 -10.24 5.58
CA LYS A 245 12.94 -10.79 4.28
C LYS A 245 13.05 -12.31 4.33
N LEU A 246 13.63 -12.88 5.37
CA LEU A 246 13.77 -14.34 5.53
C LEU A 246 12.39 -15.02 5.60
N VAL A 247 11.40 -14.44 6.29
CA VAL A 247 10.03 -14.96 6.30
C VAL A 247 9.43 -14.95 4.90
N LEU A 248 9.54 -13.83 4.17
CA LEU A 248 8.94 -13.66 2.85
C LEU A 248 9.56 -14.58 1.79
N GLU A 249 10.89 -14.74 1.79
CA GLU A 249 11.59 -15.54 0.79
C GLU A 249 11.48 -17.04 1.04
N THR A 250 11.44 -17.46 2.31
CA THR A 250 11.39 -18.89 2.63
C THR A 250 9.98 -19.44 2.76
N GLY A 251 8.99 -18.58 3.03
CA GLY A 251 7.61 -18.99 3.34
C GLY A 251 7.49 -19.84 4.61
N ARG A 252 8.57 -19.96 5.40
CA ARG A 252 8.57 -20.75 6.63
C ARG A 252 7.75 -20.07 7.72
N HIS A 253 7.17 -20.88 8.60
CA HIS A 253 6.46 -20.39 9.77
C HIS A 253 7.41 -19.55 10.65
N PRO A 254 6.99 -18.33 11.09
CA PRO A 254 7.84 -17.47 11.93
C PRO A 254 8.34 -18.15 13.22
N GLY A 255 7.55 -19.06 13.79
CA GLY A 255 7.96 -19.87 14.94
C GLY A 255 9.16 -20.75 14.66
N ASP A 256 9.20 -21.41 13.48
CA ASP A 256 10.34 -22.27 13.09
C ASP A 256 11.62 -21.44 12.89
N LEU A 257 11.48 -20.24 12.30
CA LEU A 257 12.59 -19.33 12.12
C LEU A 257 13.12 -18.79 13.46
N LYS A 258 12.21 -18.50 14.40
CA LYS A 258 12.56 -18.13 15.78
C LYS A 258 13.34 -19.26 16.46
N ASP A 259 12.87 -20.49 16.37
CA ASP A 259 13.51 -21.66 17.00
C ASP A 259 14.91 -21.92 16.39
N MET A 260 15.07 -21.71 15.09
CA MET A 260 16.36 -21.83 14.41
C MET A 260 17.45 -20.91 15.00
N VAL A 261 17.07 -19.74 15.52
CA VAL A 261 17.99 -18.77 16.15
C VAL A 261 18.21 -19.06 17.64
N CYS A 262 17.39 -19.92 18.25
CA CYS A 262 17.42 -20.21 19.70
C CYS A 262 18.21 -21.49 19.99
N SER A 263 19.51 -21.37 20.18
CA SER A 263 20.32 -22.50 20.66
C SER A 263 20.00 -22.82 22.13
N PRO A 264 20.09 -24.11 22.55
CA PRO A 264 19.90 -24.54 23.93
C PRO A 264 20.85 -23.79 24.90
N GLY A 265 20.27 -23.12 25.91
CA GLY A 265 21.04 -22.33 26.89
C GLY A 265 21.65 -21.04 26.35
N GLY A 266 21.38 -20.66 25.07
CA GLY A 266 21.95 -19.49 24.41
C GLY A 266 21.36 -18.16 24.90
N THR A 267 21.95 -17.06 24.43
CA THR A 267 21.52 -15.70 24.77
C THR A 267 20.14 -15.35 24.21
N THR A 268 19.84 -15.84 23.00
CA THR A 268 18.59 -15.55 22.31
C THR A 268 17.36 -16.03 23.10
N ILE A 269 17.40 -17.26 23.63
CA ILE A 269 16.27 -17.81 24.40
C ILE A 269 16.04 -17.02 25.71
N GLN A 270 17.11 -16.47 26.32
CA GLN A 270 16.97 -15.62 27.50
C GLN A 270 16.29 -14.28 27.17
N GLY A 271 16.65 -13.66 26.05
CA GLY A 271 15.98 -12.46 25.56
C GLY A 271 14.49 -12.70 25.26
N LEU A 272 14.18 -13.81 24.58
CA LEU A 272 12.79 -14.19 24.30
C LEU A 272 11.97 -14.42 25.57
N ARG A 273 12.53 -15.07 26.59
CA ARG A 273 11.87 -15.26 27.87
C ARG A 273 11.42 -13.91 28.48
N VAL A 274 12.28 -12.90 28.44
CA VAL A 274 11.94 -11.56 28.94
C VAL A 274 10.80 -10.93 28.13
N LEU A 275 10.80 -11.05 26.79
CA LEU A 275 9.75 -10.50 25.94
C LEU A 275 8.40 -11.20 26.18
N GLU A 276 8.40 -12.53 26.37
CA GLU A 276 7.19 -13.28 26.71
C GLU A 276 6.66 -12.88 28.11
N GLU A 277 7.54 -12.76 29.11
CA GLU A 277 7.17 -12.32 30.47
C GLU A 277 6.58 -10.90 30.48
N LYS A 278 7.02 -10.03 29.58
CA LYS A 278 6.49 -8.66 29.42
C LYS A 278 5.25 -8.59 28.53
N GLY A 279 4.76 -9.71 27.99
CA GLY A 279 3.51 -9.78 27.25
C GLY A 279 3.58 -9.18 25.84
N MET A 280 4.73 -9.19 25.19
CA MET A 280 4.92 -8.57 23.86
C MET A 280 3.87 -9.02 22.84
N ARG A 281 3.52 -10.32 22.80
CA ARG A 281 2.53 -10.86 21.86
C ARG A 281 1.15 -10.25 22.05
N GLY A 282 0.68 -10.19 23.31
CA GLY A 282 -0.59 -9.58 23.66
C GLY A 282 -0.62 -8.10 23.27
N ALA A 283 0.42 -7.36 23.64
CA ALA A 283 0.51 -5.92 23.32
C ALA A 283 0.45 -5.63 21.80
N VAL A 284 1.10 -6.45 20.96
CA VAL A 284 1.04 -6.29 19.50
C VAL A 284 -0.34 -6.61 18.95
N MET A 285 -0.99 -7.70 19.43
CA MET A 285 -2.36 -8.05 19.01
C MET A 285 -3.36 -6.96 19.41
N ASP A 286 -3.30 -6.47 20.62
CA ASP A 286 -4.19 -5.42 21.15
C ASP A 286 -4.01 -4.11 20.37
N ALA A 287 -2.78 -3.73 20.04
CA ALA A 287 -2.49 -2.55 19.22
C ALA A 287 -3.11 -2.64 17.82
N LEU A 288 -3.00 -3.81 17.17
CA LEU A 288 -3.63 -4.05 15.86
C LEU A 288 -5.15 -3.98 15.93
N LEU A 289 -5.77 -4.63 16.92
CA LEU A 289 -7.22 -4.60 17.12
C LEU A 289 -7.73 -3.19 17.39
N ALA A 290 -7.03 -2.40 18.20
CA ALA A 290 -7.37 -1.00 18.43
C ALA A 290 -7.33 -0.16 17.13
N CYS A 291 -6.39 -0.45 16.22
CA CYS A 291 -6.36 0.20 14.91
C CYS A 291 -7.55 -0.19 14.03
N VAL A 292 -7.93 -1.48 14.01
CA VAL A 292 -9.12 -1.97 13.28
C VAL A 292 -10.38 -1.28 13.81
N GLU A 293 -10.60 -1.28 15.12
CA GLU A 293 -11.75 -0.61 15.74
C GLU A 293 -11.81 0.88 15.42
N LYS A 294 -10.68 1.56 15.39
CA LYS A 294 -10.63 2.99 15.03
C LYS A 294 -10.94 3.21 13.57
N SER A 295 -10.43 2.34 12.68
CA SER A 295 -10.68 2.42 11.23
C SER A 295 -12.18 2.29 10.91
N GLN A 296 -12.86 1.36 11.57
CA GLN A 296 -14.31 1.13 11.41
C GLN A 296 -15.19 2.31 11.85
N LYS A 297 -14.62 3.27 12.58
CA LYS A 297 -15.32 4.48 13.09
C LYS A 297 -14.97 5.75 12.28
N LEU A 298 -14.20 5.64 11.18
CA LEU A 298 -13.84 6.74 10.27
C LEU A 298 -14.84 6.88 9.11
#